data_05def23a8ea8a52ed020fea28968c6a2
#
_entry.id   05def23a8ea8a52ed020fea28968c6a2
#
_cell.length_a   1.000
_cell.length_b   1.000
_cell.length_c   1.000
_cell.angle_alpha   90.00
_cell.angle_beta   90.00
_cell.angle_gamma   90.00
#
_symmetry.space_group_name_H-M   'P 1'
#
loop_
_entity.id
_entity.type
_entity.pdbx_description
1 polymer ?
#
loop_
_entity_poly.entity_id
_entity_poly.type
_entity_poly.pdbx_seq_one_letter_code
_entity_poly.pdbx_strand_id
1 'polypeptide(L)'
;MAKELKEMTKRADNYSQWYNDLVIKADLIEQSAVRGCMVIKPYGYAIWEKIQAQLDKMFKETGVQNAYFPMLIPKSFLSREAEHVKGFAKECAVVTHYRLKATEDGNAVQVDPNAKLEEELIIRPTSETIIW
;
A
#
# COMPACT_ATOMS: atom_id res chain seq x y z
N MET A 1 30.13 4.64 1.66
CA MET A 1 30.41 4.47 3.11
C MET A 1 29.64 3.25 3.58
N ALA A 2 30.32 2.19 4.00
CA ALA A 2 29.67 1.02 4.60
C ALA A 2 29.02 1.46 5.91
N LYS A 3 27.69 1.29 6.01
CA LYS A 3 26.94 1.52 7.23
C LYS A 3 27.42 0.48 8.24
N GLU A 4 28.09 0.89 9.32
CA GLU A 4 28.44 -0.03 10.41
C GLU A 4 27.20 -0.84 10.79
N LEU A 5 27.35 -2.15 10.77
CA LEU A 5 26.31 -3.09 11.20
C LEU A 5 26.12 -2.91 12.70
N LYS A 6 25.20 -2.06 13.10
CA LYS A 6 24.75 -1.95 14.48
C LYS A 6 24.37 -3.33 14.99
N GLU A 7 24.80 -3.67 16.20
CA GLU A 7 24.44 -4.93 16.84
C GLU A 7 22.92 -5.09 16.90
N MET A 8 22.42 -6.27 16.58
CA MET A 8 20.99 -6.53 16.55
C MET A 8 20.42 -6.50 17.97
N THR A 9 19.30 -5.81 18.16
CA THR A 9 18.57 -5.82 19.42
C THR A 9 18.21 -7.25 19.83
N LYS A 10 18.38 -7.62 21.10
CA LYS A 10 17.98 -8.94 21.57
C LYS A 10 16.46 -9.04 21.66
N ARG A 11 15.91 -10.17 21.20
CA ARG A 11 14.45 -10.40 21.21
C ARG A 11 13.83 -10.27 22.59
N ALA A 12 14.54 -10.69 23.64
CA ALA A 12 14.08 -10.61 25.02
C ALA A 12 14.01 -9.19 25.57
N ASP A 13 14.89 -8.29 25.07
CA ASP A 13 15.00 -6.92 25.56
C ASP A 13 13.95 -5.99 24.91
N ASN A 14 13.74 -6.13 23.60
CA ASN A 14 12.73 -5.38 22.86
C ASN A 14 12.32 -6.15 21.59
N TYR A 15 11.16 -6.79 21.63
CA TYR A 15 10.66 -7.62 20.54
C TYR A 15 10.41 -6.81 19.25
N SER A 16 9.79 -5.63 19.36
CA SER A 16 9.46 -4.80 18.19
C SER A 16 10.73 -4.30 17.49
N GLN A 17 11.71 -3.84 18.26
CA GLN A 17 12.97 -3.38 17.69
C GLN A 17 13.78 -4.55 17.10
N TRP A 18 13.81 -5.70 17.78
CA TRP A 18 14.43 -6.92 17.26
C TRP A 18 13.82 -7.31 15.90
N TYR A 19 12.50 -7.28 15.78
CA TYR A 19 11.82 -7.60 14.51
C TYR A 19 12.23 -6.63 13.39
N ASN A 20 12.22 -5.33 13.67
CA ASN A 20 12.64 -4.31 12.71
C ASN A 20 14.11 -4.48 12.28
N ASP A 21 15.01 -4.73 13.25
CA ASP A 21 16.43 -4.99 12.97
C ASP A 21 16.60 -6.25 12.11
N LEU A 22 15.84 -7.31 12.42
CA LEU A 22 15.89 -8.58 11.71
C LEU A 22 15.52 -8.45 10.24
N VAL A 23 14.36 -7.84 9.94
CA VAL A 23 13.87 -7.73 8.55
C VAL A 23 14.78 -6.86 7.68
N ILE A 24 15.41 -5.82 8.27
CA ILE A 24 16.37 -4.96 7.59
C ILE A 24 17.71 -5.68 7.38
N LYS A 25 18.25 -6.33 8.42
CA LYS A 25 19.54 -7.02 8.34
C LYS A 25 19.51 -8.26 7.47
N ALA A 26 18.39 -8.97 7.46
CA ALA A 26 18.18 -10.10 6.56
C ALA A 26 17.88 -9.69 5.11
N ASP A 27 17.97 -8.41 4.79
CA ASP A 27 17.74 -7.85 3.46
C ASP A 27 16.34 -8.18 2.89
N LEU A 28 15.33 -8.22 3.76
CA LEU A 28 13.96 -8.55 3.38
C LEU A 28 13.17 -7.31 2.93
N ILE A 29 13.46 -6.15 3.53
CA ILE A 29 12.77 -4.89 3.27
C ILE A 29 13.74 -3.70 3.23
N GLU A 30 13.25 -2.61 2.63
CA GLU A 30 13.89 -1.30 2.64
C GLU A 30 12.81 -0.20 2.79
N GLN A 31 13.16 0.90 3.44
CA GLN A 31 12.29 2.08 3.55
C GLN A 31 12.17 2.76 2.19
N SER A 32 10.94 3.06 1.75
CA SER A 32 10.72 3.87 0.55
C SER A 32 10.80 5.37 0.86
N ALA A 33 10.75 6.20 -0.18
CA ALA A 33 10.67 7.65 -0.03
C ALA A 33 9.35 8.12 0.61
N VAL A 34 8.32 7.29 0.60
CA VAL A 34 7.01 7.58 1.20
C VAL A 34 6.93 6.97 2.58
N ARG A 35 6.70 7.82 3.59
CA ARG A 35 6.57 7.36 4.98
C ARG A 35 5.45 6.32 5.12
N GLY A 36 5.74 5.22 5.79
CA GLY A 36 4.81 4.12 6.00
C GLY A 36 4.70 3.14 4.84
N CYS A 37 5.37 3.43 3.71
CA CYS A 37 5.52 2.49 2.60
C CYS A 37 6.93 1.92 2.60
N MET A 38 7.06 0.62 2.33
CA MET A 38 8.35 -0.05 2.27
C MET A 38 8.50 -0.80 0.95
N VAL A 39 9.75 -0.99 0.54
CA VAL A 39 10.10 -1.89 -0.54
C VAL A 39 10.31 -3.28 0.04
N ILE A 40 9.54 -4.25 -0.41
CA ILE A 40 9.78 -5.66 -0.07
C ILE A 40 10.80 -6.18 -1.07
N LYS A 41 11.99 -6.55 -0.57
CA LYS A 41 13.12 -6.98 -1.40
C LYS A 41 12.96 -8.45 -1.83
N PRO A 42 13.79 -8.93 -2.78
CA PRO A 42 13.59 -10.27 -3.37
C PRO A 42 13.49 -11.41 -2.36
N TYR A 43 14.30 -11.43 -1.31
CA TYR A 43 14.19 -12.48 -0.28
C TYR A 43 12.87 -12.41 0.51
N GLY A 44 12.43 -11.21 0.88
CA GLY A 44 11.16 -11.01 1.54
C GLY A 44 9.99 -11.36 0.62
N TYR A 45 10.06 -10.94 -0.64
CA TYR A 45 9.02 -11.21 -1.63
C TYR A 45 8.91 -12.71 -1.97
N ALA A 46 10.03 -13.43 -2.02
CA ALA A 46 10.01 -14.88 -2.22
C ALA A 46 9.27 -15.66 -1.11
N ILE A 47 9.28 -15.15 0.13
CA ILE A 47 8.46 -15.71 1.22
C ILE A 47 6.98 -15.48 0.93
N TRP A 48 6.62 -14.26 0.52
CA TRP A 48 5.26 -13.90 0.14
C TRP A 48 4.74 -14.75 -1.02
N GLU A 49 5.51 -14.91 -2.08
CA GLU A 49 5.13 -15.72 -3.25
C GLU A 49 4.80 -17.17 -2.88
N LYS A 50 5.59 -17.77 -1.97
CA LYS A 50 5.34 -19.14 -1.50
C LYS A 50 4.05 -19.24 -0.70
N ILE A 51 3.78 -18.26 0.19
CA ILE A 51 2.55 -18.21 0.98
C ILE A 51 1.35 -18.02 0.04
N GLN A 52 1.45 -17.06 -0.88
CA GLN A 52 0.38 -16.77 -1.85
C GLN A 52 0.07 -17.99 -2.72
N ALA A 53 1.08 -18.64 -3.28
CA ALA A 53 0.89 -19.81 -4.14
C ALA A 53 0.20 -20.97 -3.39
N GLN A 54 0.58 -21.21 -2.14
CA GLN A 54 -0.03 -22.26 -1.33
C GLN A 54 -1.49 -21.96 -1.00
N LEU A 55 -1.78 -20.72 -0.57
CA LEU A 55 -3.15 -20.31 -0.24
C LEU A 55 -4.04 -20.25 -1.48
N ASP A 56 -3.56 -19.71 -2.60
CA ASP A 56 -4.30 -19.66 -3.87
C ASP A 56 -4.70 -21.06 -4.34
N LYS A 57 -3.77 -22.02 -4.23
CA LYS A 57 -4.06 -23.43 -4.53
C LYS A 57 -5.20 -23.96 -3.64
N MET A 58 -5.13 -23.74 -2.34
CA MET A 58 -6.13 -24.22 -1.39
C MET A 58 -7.51 -23.60 -1.68
N PHE A 59 -7.57 -22.30 -1.99
CA PHE A 59 -8.83 -21.64 -2.36
C PHE A 59 -9.42 -22.21 -3.66
N LYS A 60 -8.60 -22.43 -4.67
CA LYS A 60 -9.05 -23.01 -5.94
C LYS A 60 -9.58 -24.43 -5.81
N GLU A 61 -9.02 -25.21 -4.88
CA GLU A 61 -9.53 -26.57 -4.55
C GLU A 61 -10.96 -26.52 -3.98
N THR A 62 -11.42 -25.40 -3.42
CA THR A 62 -12.81 -25.20 -2.97
C THR A 62 -13.75 -24.66 -4.07
N GLY A 63 -13.26 -24.50 -5.31
CA GLY A 63 -14.04 -23.96 -6.43
C GLY A 63 -14.04 -22.43 -6.57
N VAL A 64 -13.30 -21.72 -5.73
CA VAL A 64 -13.13 -20.26 -5.80
C VAL A 64 -12.35 -19.87 -7.06
N GLN A 65 -12.77 -18.81 -7.72
CA GLN A 65 -12.10 -18.23 -8.87
C GLN A 65 -11.53 -16.87 -8.55
N ASN A 66 -10.34 -16.57 -9.07
CA ASN A 66 -9.69 -15.29 -8.86
C ASN A 66 -10.34 -14.21 -9.74
N ALA A 67 -10.54 -13.02 -9.15
CA ALA A 67 -10.91 -11.81 -9.86
C ALA A 67 -10.00 -10.66 -9.42
N TYR A 68 -9.80 -9.69 -10.30
CA TYR A 68 -9.02 -8.50 -10.00
C TYR A 68 -9.89 -7.25 -10.14
N PHE A 69 -10.01 -6.49 -9.06
CA PHE A 69 -10.80 -5.27 -9.02
C PHE A 69 -9.90 -4.03 -9.07
N PRO A 70 -10.35 -2.93 -9.71
CA PRO A 70 -9.60 -1.68 -9.75
C PRO A 70 -9.21 -1.18 -8.36
N MET A 71 -8.05 -0.55 -8.27
CA MET A 71 -7.57 0.08 -7.04
C MET A 71 -8.30 1.38 -6.74
N LEU A 72 -8.66 2.14 -7.79
CA LEU A 72 -9.37 3.42 -7.69
C LEU A 72 -10.87 3.19 -7.77
N ILE A 73 -11.60 3.80 -6.84
CA ILE A 73 -13.06 3.81 -6.83
C ILE A 73 -13.59 5.25 -6.77
N PRO A 74 -14.77 5.52 -7.34
CA PRO A 74 -15.43 6.82 -7.18
C PRO A 74 -15.74 7.10 -5.71
N LYS A 75 -15.57 8.35 -5.28
CA LYS A 75 -15.87 8.78 -3.91
C LYS A 75 -17.33 8.52 -3.52
N SER A 76 -18.24 8.60 -4.50
CA SER A 76 -19.66 8.32 -4.32
C SER A 76 -19.94 6.91 -3.79
N PHE A 77 -19.09 5.93 -4.09
CA PHE A 77 -19.25 4.56 -3.58
C PHE A 77 -19.16 4.50 -2.05
N LEU A 78 -18.19 5.21 -1.45
CA LEU A 78 -18.10 5.30 0.01
C LEU A 78 -19.26 6.07 0.63
N SER A 79 -19.83 7.03 -0.11
CA SER A 79 -20.97 7.82 0.39
C SER A 79 -22.27 6.99 0.48
N ARG A 80 -22.45 6.02 -0.43
CA ARG A 80 -23.62 5.11 -0.40
C ARG A 80 -23.59 4.16 0.80
N GLU A 81 -22.40 3.82 1.26
CA GLU A 81 -22.20 2.92 2.41
C GLU A 81 -21.93 3.66 3.72
N ALA A 82 -22.19 4.99 3.76
CA ALA A 82 -21.85 5.83 4.92
C ALA A 82 -22.40 5.32 6.26
N GLU A 83 -23.47 4.55 6.27
CA GLU A 83 -23.98 3.89 7.49
C GLU A 83 -23.14 2.68 7.89
N HIS A 84 -22.61 1.92 6.93
CA HIS A 84 -21.71 0.78 7.18
C HIS A 84 -20.29 1.24 7.48
N VAL A 85 -19.86 2.39 6.95
CA VAL A 85 -18.51 2.96 7.07
C VAL A 85 -18.28 3.68 8.42
N LYS A 86 -19.27 3.79 9.30
CA LYS A 86 -19.10 4.45 10.61
C LYS A 86 -17.95 3.85 11.47
N GLY A 87 -17.47 2.66 11.16
CA GLY A 87 -16.36 1.99 11.84
C GLY A 87 -15.06 1.90 11.04
N PHE A 88 -15.05 2.28 9.76
CA PHE A 88 -13.85 2.21 8.91
C PHE A 88 -13.00 3.48 8.99
N ALA A 89 -11.70 3.30 8.81
CA ALA A 89 -10.75 4.40 8.77
C ALA A 89 -11.18 5.44 7.73
N LYS A 90 -11.42 6.67 8.17
CA LYS A 90 -11.71 7.82 7.31
C LYS A 90 -10.46 8.31 6.58
N GLU A 91 -9.31 7.68 6.83
CA GLU A 91 -8.03 8.03 6.25
C GLU A 91 -7.79 7.19 4.99
N CYS A 92 -7.77 7.86 3.85
CA CYS A 92 -7.48 7.26 2.55
C CYS A 92 -6.80 8.27 1.65
N ALA A 93 -6.09 7.79 0.63
CA ALA A 93 -5.55 8.67 -0.40
C ALA A 93 -6.65 9.03 -1.40
N VAL A 94 -6.80 10.33 -1.64
CA VAL A 94 -7.80 10.88 -2.55
C VAL A 94 -7.10 11.46 -3.78
N VAL A 95 -7.48 11.01 -4.97
CA VAL A 95 -7.00 11.54 -6.25
C VAL A 95 -7.97 12.60 -6.74
N THR A 96 -7.49 13.83 -6.83
CA THR A 96 -8.30 15.01 -7.18
C THR A 96 -8.04 15.52 -8.58
N HIS A 97 -6.87 15.19 -9.16
CA HIS A 97 -6.43 15.68 -10.47
C HIS A 97 -5.79 14.54 -11.28
N TYR A 98 -5.82 14.66 -12.61
CA TYR A 98 -5.29 13.64 -13.51
C TYR A 98 -4.03 14.09 -14.28
N ARG A 99 -3.54 15.33 -14.06
CA ARG A 99 -2.39 15.84 -14.78
C ARG A 99 -1.49 16.71 -13.89
N LEU A 100 -0.18 16.62 -14.16
CA LEU A 100 0.83 17.53 -13.65
C LEU A 100 1.28 18.50 -14.76
N LYS A 101 1.75 19.68 -14.38
CA LYS A 101 2.42 20.62 -15.25
C LYS A 101 3.74 21.08 -14.64
N ALA A 102 4.66 21.58 -15.48
CA ALA A 102 5.87 22.22 -14.98
C ALA A 102 5.54 23.47 -14.17
N THR A 103 6.36 23.78 -13.18
CA THR A 103 6.35 25.07 -12.49
C THR A 103 6.80 26.19 -13.47
N GLU A 104 6.52 27.44 -13.14
CA GLU A 104 6.88 28.59 -14.00
C GLU A 104 8.38 28.70 -14.25
N ASP A 105 9.19 28.33 -13.27
CA ASP A 105 10.64 28.26 -13.34
C ASP A 105 11.20 27.05 -14.09
N GLY A 106 10.33 26.07 -14.42
CA GLY A 106 10.69 24.84 -15.12
C GLY A 106 11.46 23.80 -14.28
N ASN A 107 11.72 24.06 -13.00
CA ASN A 107 12.58 23.22 -12.16
C ASN A 107 11.82 22.11 -11.41
N ALA A 108 10.50 22.16 -11.38
CA ALA A 108 9.66 21.20 -10.67
C ALA A 108 8.37 20.91 -11.42
N VAL A 109 7.56 19.99 -10.87
CA VAL A 109 6.20 19.72 -11.33
C VAL A 109 5.20 20.06 -10.23
N GLN A 110 4.05 20.55 -10.65
CA GLN A 110 2.92 20.85 -9.77
C GLN A 110 1.62 20.29 -10.35
N VAL A 111 0.61 20.16 -9.52
CA VAL A 111 -0.72 19.79 -9.98
C VAL A 111 -1.26 20.86 -10.95
N ASP A 112 -1.77 20.42 -12.10
CA ASP A 112 -2.46 21.33 -13.02
C ASP A 112 -3.88 21.64 -12.51
N PRO A 113 -4.19 22.89 -12.08
CA PRO A 113 -5.48 23.22 -11.54
C PRO A 113 -6.63 23.07 -12.56
N ASN A 114 -6.31 23.07 -13.86
CA ASN A 114 -7.31 22.87 -14.93
C ASN A 114 -7.59 21.39 -15.21
N ALA A 115 -6.91 20.47 -14.53
CA ALA A 115 -7.05 19.04 -14.71
C ALA A 115 -7.73 18.39 -13.50
N LYS A 116 -8.60 19.10 -12.81
CA LYS A 116 -9.41 18.57 -11.71
C LYS A 116 -10.39 17.51 -12.23
N LEU A 117 -10.51 16.41 -11.50
CA LEU A 117 -11.52 15.39 -11.78
C LEU A 117 -12.91 15.93 -11.46
N GLU A 118 -13.90 15.60 -12.29
CA GLU A 118 -15.32 15.89 -12.01
C GLU A 118 -15.79 15.18 -10.73
N GLU A 119 -15.38 13.92 -10.56
CA GLU A 119 -15.55 13.15 -9.35
C GLU A 119 -14.20 12.71 -8.82
N GLU A 120 -13.94 12.94 -7.54
CA GLU A 120 -12.73 12.51 -6.87
C GLU A 120 -12.69 10.98 -6.77
N LEU A 121 -11.50 10.41 -6.97
CA LEU A 121 -11.26 8.97 -6.83
C LEU A 121 -10.54 8.69 -5.53
N ILE A 122 -10.79 7.53 -4.97
CA ILE A 122 -10.19 7.07 -3.72
C ILE A 122 -9.37 5.82 -4.01
N ILE A 123 -8.15 5.76 -3.45
CA ILE A 123 -7.46 4.49 -3.33
C ILE A 123 -8.22 3.69 -2.27
N ARG A 124 -8.89 2.62 -2.68
CA ARG A 124 -9.78 1.85 -1.80
C ARG A 124 -9.06 1.37 -0.54
N PRO A 125 -9.56 1.71 0.67
CA PRO A 125 -9.01 1.20 1.92
C PRO A 125 -9.44 -0.27 2.17
N THR A 126 -10.52 -0.70 1.52
CA THR A 126 -11.10 -2.04 1.62
C THR A 126 -11.68 -2.45 0.28
N SER A 127 -11.95 -3.75 0.09
CA SER A 127 -12.47 -4.29 -1.17
C SER A 127 -14.00 -4.38 -1.20
N GLU A 128 -14.69 -4.34 -0.07
CA GLU A 128 -16.14 -4.57 0.04
C GLU A 128 -16.94 -3.54 -0.76
N THR A 129 -16.47 -2.30 -0.81
CA THR A 129 -17.13 -1.20 -1.55
C THR A 129 -17.16 -1.37 -3.07
N ILE A 130 -16.39 -2.31 -3.62
CA ILE A 130 -16.34 -2.57 -5.07
C ILE A 130 -16.81 -3.98 -5.43
N ILE A 131 -16.88 -4.87 -4.45
CA ILE A 131 -17.39 -6.23 -4.60
C ILE A 131 -18.84 -6.22 -4.14
N TRP A 132 -19.76 -6.23 -5.08
CA TRP A 132 -21.21 -6.32 -4.79
C TRP A 132 -21.98 -6.86 -5.97
#